data_8dc4518d53d100fa4e5ff70bbdae2aa9
#
_entry.id   8dc4518d53d100fa4e5ff70bbdae2aa9
#
_cell.length_a   1.000
_cell.length_b   1.000
_cell.length_c   1.000
_cell.angle_alpha   90.00
_cell.angle_beta   90.00
_cell.angle_gamma   90.00
#
_symmetry.space_group_name_H-M   'P 1'
#
loop_
_entity.id
_entity.type
_entity.pdbx_description
1 polymer ?
#
loop_
_entity_poly.entity_id
_entity_poly.type
_entity_poly.pdbx_seq_one_letter_code
_entity_poly.pdbx_strand_id
1 'polypeptide(L)'
;MQKGGNGLNTIEVTSVDAPSAPFGFLSIAEDKYIAGFKKLNDAVHEAGGKTCVQLWQGGLAVASDQTAQILVPNDLPLSPQYTVPAITNERLLDIIDKFGQAAKRAVEAGFDCLEFHCAHNYLPHSMLSGGINHRSDEWGGSFENRKKFPLECIKSIRANMPIDMPLFMRVDCHDDMLDGGLTVEEVIEFCKDAKECGVDVLNIS
;
A
#
# COMPACT_ATOMS: atom_id res chain seq x y z
N MET A 1 23.08 7.37 8.11
CA MET A 1 22.07 8.42 7.90
C MET A 1 21.75 9.16 9.18
N GLN A 2 21.44 8.47 10.27
CA GLN A 2 21.03 9.09 11.54
C GLN A 2 22.10 10.02 12.14
N LYS A 3 23.37 9.60 12.12
CA LYS A 3 24.51 10.45 12.53
C LYS A 3 24.68 11.71 11.66
N GLY A 4 24.02 11.78 10.51
CA GLY A 4 23.95 12.95 9.62
C GLY A 4 22.77 13.88 9.90
N GLY A 5 21.99 13.66 10.97
CA GLY A 5 20.89 14.54 11.40
C GLY A 5 19.51 14.20 10.79
N ASN A 6 19.35 13.04 10.15
CA ASN A 6 18.04 12.62 9.65
C ASN A 6 17.14 12.15 10.81
N GLY A 7 16.00 12.81 11.04
CA GLY A 7 15.09 12.53 12.15
C GLY A 7 14.22 11.29 11.95
N LEU A 8 13.72 11.07 10.72
CA LEU A 8 12.88 9.94 10.33
C LEU A 8 13.45 9.27 9.08
N ASN A 9 13.53 7.94 9.10
CA ASN A 9 13.92 7.13 7.95
C ASN A 9 12.74 6.25 7.55
N THR A 10 12.21 6.46 6.34
CA THR A 10 11.20 5.59 5.75
C THR A 10 11.89 4.47 4.98
N ILE A 11 11.58 3.22 5.35
CA ILE A 11 11.98 2.04 4.60
C ILE A 11 11.02 1.89 3.44
N GLU A 12 11.58 1.85 2.25
CA GLU A 12 10.83 1.76 1.00
C GLU A 12 10.01 0.46 0.90
N VAL A 13 9.26 0.37 -0.19
CA VAL A 13 8.22 -0.65 -0.42
C VAL A 13 8.52 -2.01 0.24
N THR A 14 7.67 -2.35 1.18
CA THR A 14 7.74 -3.59 1.95
C THR A 14 6.45 -4.37 1.72
N SER A 15 6.56 -5.53 1.06
CA SER A 15 5.39 -6.31 0.64
C SER A 15 4.59 -6.83 1.83
N VAL A 16 3.27 -6.65 1.77
CA VAL A 16 2.30 -7.18 2.75
C VAL A 16 1.77 -8.57 2.36
N ASP A 17 2.07 -9.03 1.14
CA ASP A 17 1.49 -10.21 0.53
C ASP A 17 2.59 -11.14 -0.03
N ALA A 18 2.81 -12.29 0.60
CA ALA A 18 3.87 -13.20 0.23
C ALA A 18 3.79 -13.71 -1.23
N PRO A 19 2.61 -14.10 -1.77
CA PRO A 19 2.51 -14.49 -3.18
C PRO A 19 2.86 -13.40 -4.19
N SER A 20 2.72 -12.13 -3.82
CA SER A 20 3.03 -10.98 -4.68
C SER A 20 4.34 -10.28 -4.30
N ALA A 21 5.17 -10.87 -3.43
CA ALA A 21 6.45 -10.30 -3.05
C ALA A 21 7.51 -10.67 -4.09
N PRO A 22 8.06 -9.71 -4.88
CA PRO A 22 9.12 -10.03 -5.84
C PRO A 22 10.40 -10.46 -5.12
N PHE A 23 11.18 -11.31 -5.77
CA PHE A 23 12.47 -11.74 -5.23
C PHE A 23 13.40 -10.53 -4.98
N GLY A 24 14.00 -10.50 -3.80
CA GLY A 24 14.93 -9.41 -3.42
C GLY A 24 14.26 -8.17 -2.85
N PHE A 25 12.93 -8.09 -2.85
CA PHE A 25 12.20 -7.01 -2.18
C PHE A 25 12.03 -7.29 -0.69
N LEU A 26 11.89 -6.22 0.10
CA LEU A 26 11.54 -6.35 1.51
C LEU A 26 10.11 -6.88 1.65
N SER A 27 9.89 -7.66 2.71
CA SER A 27 8.57 -8.21 3.01
C SER A 27 8.30 -8.21 4.52
N ILE A 28 7.07 -7.94 4.89
CA ILE A 28 6.53 -8.07 6.24
C ILE A 28 5.28 -8.96 6.25
N ALA A 29 5.10 -9.72 5.18
CA ALA A 29 3.94 -10.60 4.99
C ALA A 29 3.88 -11.77 5.98
N GLU A 30 4.99 -12.11 6.67
CA GLU A 30 5.08 -13.25 7.57
C GLU A 30 5.87 -12.89 8.83
N ASP A 31 5.56 -13.53 9.95
CA ASP A 31 6.15 -13.25 11.27
C ASP A 31 7.68 -13.44 11.32
N LYS A 32 8.22 -14.31 10.46
CA LYS A 32 9.67 -14.56 10.35
C LYS A 32 10.50 -13.30 10.07
N TYR A 33 9.88 -12.25 9.52
CA TYR A 33 10.56 -11.00 9.18
C TYR A 33 10.64 -10.00 10.34
N ILE A 34 9.83 -10.16 11.40
CA ILE A 34 9.75 -9.26 12.56
C ILE A 34 11.13 -9.05 13.19
N ALA A 35 11.85 -10.15 13.46
CA ALA A 35 13.15 -10.07 14.12
C ALA A 35 14.20 -9.27 13.33
N GLY A 36 14.17 -9.35 11.99
CA GLY A 36 15.06 -8.58 11.11
C GLY A 36 14.77 -7.09 11.17
N PHE A 37 13.50 -6.71 11.07
CA PHE A 37 13.08 -5.31 11.20
C PHE A 37 13.32 -4.75 12.60
N LYS A 38 13.07 -5.56 13.64
CA LYS A 38 13.38 -5.14 15.02
C LYS A 38 14.85 -4.78 15.19
N LYS A 39 15.77 -5.61 14.71
CA LYS A 39 17.21 -5.32 14.76
C LYS A 39 17.57 -4.02 14.04
N LEU A 40 16.91 -3.73 12.89
CA LEU A 40 17.11 -2.50 12.14
C LEU A 40 16.60 -1.29 12.94
N ASN A 41 15.39 -1.38 13.51
CA ASN A 41 14.77 -0.31 14.29
C ASN A 41 15.61 -0.02 15.56
N ASP A 42 16.04 -1.05 16.29
CA ASP A 42 16.88 -0.90 17.47
C ASP A 42 18.17 -0.10 17.14
N ALA A 43 18.83 -0.42 16.01
CA ALA A 43 20.05 0.29 15.59
C ALA A 43 19.79 1.77 15.20
N VAL A 44 18.63 2.07 14.62
CA VAL A 44 18.24 3.47 14.30
C VAL A 44 17.89 4.23 15.57
N HIS A 45 17.17 3.61 16.50
CA HIS A 45 16.79 4.18 17.78
C HIS A 45 18.01 4.47 18.66
N GLU A 46 19.00 3.56 18.72
CA GLU A 46 20.27 3.78 19.41
C GLU A 46 21.03 5.01 18.86
N ALA A 47 20.86 5.30 17.58
CA ALA A 47 21.42 6.51 16.94
C ALA A 47 20.55 7.77 17.11
N GLY A 48 19.44 7.69 17.89
CA GLY A 48 18.55 8.81 18.18
C GLY A 48 17.51 9.12 17.09
N GLY A 49 17.28 8.20 16.14
CA GLY A 49 16.32 8.40 15.05
C GLY A 49 15.02 7.65 15.21
N LYS A 50 14.13 7.89 14.25
CA LYS A 50 12.83 7.27 14.11
C LYS A 50 12.73 6.50 12.80
N THR A 51 11.86 5.48 12.75
CA THR A 51 11.67 4.62 11.59
C THR A 51 10.21 4.58 11.16
N CYS A 52 10.00 4.58 9.84
CA CYS A 52 8.72 4.34 9.19
C CYS A 52 8.89 3.15 8.24
N VAL A 53 7.85 2.34 8.04
CA VAL A 53 7.82 1.34 6.98
C VAL A 53 6.69 1.62 6.01
N GLN A 54 7.00 1.56 4.72
CA GLN A 54 6.02 1.75 3.66
C GLN A 54 5.40 0.38 3.29
N LEU A 55 4.14 0.18 3.68
CA LEU A 55 3.35 -1.02 3.39
C LEU A 55 2.86 -1.00 1.94
N TRP A 56 3.13 -2.07 1.20
CA TRP A 56 2.99 -2.09 -0.23
C TRP A 56 2.40 -3.41 -0.75
N GLN A 57 1.54 -3.27 -1.76
CA GLN A 57 1.09 -4.35 -2.62
C GLN A 57 1.28 -3.92 -4.08
N GLY A 58 2.19 -4.57 -4.78
CA GLY A 58 2.75 -4.05 -6.03
C GLY A 58 1.84 -4.11 -7.26
N GLY A 59 0.74 -4.86 -7.21
CA GLY A 59 -0.18 -4.94 -8.35
C GLY A 59 0.50 -5.44 -9.63
N LEU A 60 0.42 -4.65 -10.69
CA LEU A 60 1.07 -4.95 -11.97
C LEU A 60 2.61 -4.80 -11.92
N ALA A 61 3.13 -3.96 -11.02
CA ALA A 61 4.57 -3.67 -10.98
C ALA A 61 5.44 -4.89 -10.66
N VAL A 62 4.87 -5.97 -10.10
CA VAL A 62 5.58 -7.23 -9.85
C VAL A 62 5.74 -8.10 -11.10
N ALA A 63 5.20 -7.69 -12.24
CA ALA A 63 5.22 -8.47 -13.49
C ALA A 63 6.63 -8.76 -14.04
N SER A 64 7.64 -8.02 -13.59
CA SER A 64 9.04 -8.29 -13.91
C SER A 64 9.59 -9.55 -13.22
N ASP A 65 8.95 -10.02 -12.15
CA ASP A 65 9.27 -11.25 -11.44
C ASP A 65 8.25 -12.34 -11.79
N GLN A 66 8.67 -13.34 -12.54
CA GLN A 66 7.81 -14.46 -12.97
C GLN A 66 7.31 -15.33 -11.80
N THR A 67 7.88 -15.20 -10.62
CA THR A 67 7.47 -15.94 -9.43
C THR A 67 6.43 -15.19 -8.59
N ALA A 68 6.28 -13.89 -8.80
CA ALA A 68 5.34 -13.05 -8.06
C ALA A 68 3.94 -13.06 -8.70
N GLN A 69 2.91 -13.14 -7.86
CA GLN A 69 1.53 -13.08 -8.31
C GLN A 69 1.16 -11.63 -8.68
N ILE A 70 0.84 -11.40 -9.95
CA ILE A 70 0.32 -10.13 -10.44
C ILE A 70 -1.15 -9.99 -10.00
N LEU A 71 -1.53 -8.84 -9.46
CA LEU A 71 -2.90 -8.49 -9.10
C LEU A 71 -3.32 -7.23 -9.85
N VAL A 72 -4.42 -7.30 -10.59
CA VAL A 72 -4.95 -6.19 -11.42
C VAL A 72 -6.46 -6.08 -11.26
N PRO A 73 -7.04 -4.85 -11.38
CA PRO A 73 -8.49 -4.67 -11.24
C PRO A 73 -9.33 -5.41 -12.29
N ASN A 74 -8.81 -5.49 -13.52
CA ASN A 74 -9.51 -6.07 -14.67
C ASN A 74 -8.64 -7.11 -15.34
N ASP A 75 -9.25 -7.97 -16.19
CA ASP A 75 -8.49 -8.85 -17.07
C ASP A 75 -7.51 -8.04 -17.92
N LEU A 76 -6.24 -8.39 -17.86
CA LEU A 76 -5.16 -7.69 -18.55
C LEU A 76 -4.43 -8.66 -19.50
N PRO A 77 -4.62 -8.56 -20.81
CA PRO A 77 -3.88 -9.33 -21.78
C PRO A 77 -2.44 -8.81 -21.87
N LEU A 78 -1.48 -9.61 -21.43
CA LEU A 78 -0.04 -9.31 -21.55
C LEU A 78 0.54 -9.85 -22.86
N SER A 79 -0.08 -10.88 -23.45
CA SER A 79 0.25 -11.43 -24.77
C SER A 79 -0.97 -12.12 -25.39
N PRO A 80 -0.95 -12.50 -26.68
CA PRO A 80 -2.04 -13.25 -27.30
C PRO A 80 -2.38 -14.59 -26.60
N GLN A 81 -1.42 -15.14 -25.81
CA GLN A 81 -1.56 -16.43 -25.14
C GLN A 81 -1.71 -16.30 -23.61
N TYR A 82 -1.54 -15.11 -23.05
CA TYR A 82 -1.55 -14.93 -21.61
C TYR A 82 -2.28 -13.66 -21.17
N THR A 83 -3.34 -13.88 -20.39
CA THR A 83 -4.12 -12.82 -19.74
C THR A 83 -3.99 -13.00 -18.22
N VAL A 84 -3.62 -11.93 -17.53
CA VAL A 84 -3.74 -11.86 -16.07
C VAL A 84 -5.20 -11.65 -15.74
N PRO A 85 -5.85 -12.57 -14.99
CA PRO A 85 -7.26 -12.41 -14.64
C PRO A 85 -7.45 -11.26 -13.64
N ALA A 86 -8.62 -10.64 -13.70
CA ALA A 86 -9.04 -9.67 -12.68
C ALA A 86 -8.97 -10.26 -11.27
N ILE A 87 -8.54 -9.45 -10.31
CA ILE A 87 -8.56 -9.85 -8.90
C ILE A 87 -9.99 -10.15 -8.44
N THR A 88 -10.19 -11.27 -7.73
CA THR A 88 -11.50 -11.64 -7.19
C THR A 88 -11.86 -10.83 -5.94
N ASN A 89 -13.14 -10.78 -5.60
CA ASN A 89 -13.59 -10.07 -4.40
C ASN A 89 -13.04 -10.71 -3.13
N GLU A 90 -12.93 -12.05 -3.09
CA GLU A 90 -12.32 -12.78 -1.96
C GLU A 90 -10.84 -12.38 -1.80
N ARG A 91 -10.12 -12.23 -2.92
CA ARG A 91 -8.72 -11.84 -2.89
C ARG A 91 -8.53 -10.38 -2.48
N LEU A 92 -9.46 -9.48 -2.85
CA LEU A 92 -9.46 -8.08 -2.36
C LEU A 92 -9.61 -8.05 -0.84
N LEU A 93 -10.56 -8.82 -0.28
CA LEU A 93 -10.77 -8.91 1.17
C LEU A 93 -9.54 -9.52 1.88
N ASP A 94 -8.91 -10.52 1.30
CA ASP A 94 -7.66 -11.10 1.81
C ASP A 94 -6.51 -10.07 1.82
N ILE A 95 -6.38 -9.25 0.78
CA ILE A 95 -5.35 -8.18 0.76
C ILE A 95 -5.64 -7.10 1.82
N ILE A 96 -6.89 -6.72 2.02
CA ILE A 96 -7.29 -5.79 3.09
C ILE A 96 -6.86 -6.33 4.47
N ASP A 97 -7.11 -7.60 4.75
CA ASP A 97 -6.66 -8.24 5.99
C ASP A 97 -5.14 -8.28 6.10
N LYS A 98 -4.42 -8.59 5.01
CA LYS A 98 -2.95 -8.60 4.98
C LYS A 98 -2.32 -7.25 5.26
N PHE A 99 -2.91 -6.15 4.85
CA PHE A 99 -2.47 -4.82 5.27
C PHE A 99 -2.57 -4.64 6.79
N GLY A 100 -3.66 -5.09 7.40
CA GLY A 100 -3.82 -5.08 8.86
C GLY A 100 -2.80 -5.98 9.58
N GLN A 101 -2.60 -7.19 9.08
CA GLN A 101 -1.60 -8.11 9.63
C GLN A 101 -0.17 -7.57 9.51
N ALA A 102 0.14 -6.92 8.40
CA ALA A 102 1.43 -6.27 8.19
C ALA A 102 1.63 -5.09 9.16
N ALA A 103 0.59 -4.28 9.41
CA ALA A 103 0.62 -3.22 10.40
C ALA A 103 0.90 -3.76 11.81
N LYS A 104 0.23 -4.84 12.21
CA LYS A 104 0.49 -5.51 13.50
C LYS A 104 1.95 -5.95 13.63
N ARG A 105 2.51 -6.59 12.60
CA ARG A 105 3.92 -7.01 12.58
C ARG A 105 4.89 -5.83 12.65
N ALA A 106 4.56 -4.73 11.96
CA ALA A 106 5.38 -3.53 11.99
C ALA A 106 5.40 -2.89 13.38
N VAL A 107 4.27 -2.85 14.07
CA VAL A 107 4.20 -2.42 15.49
C VAL A 107 5.06 -3.32 16.37
N GLU A 108 4.96 -4.63 16.23
CA GLU A 108 5.76 -5.61 16.98
C GLU A 108 7.26 -5.49 16.68
N ALA A 109 7.61 -5.15 15.44
CA ALA A 109 8.98 -4.88 15.03
C ALA A 109 9.54 -3.55 15.56
N GLY A 110 8.72 -2.69 16.17
CA GLY A 110 9.15 -1.46 16.82
C GLY A 110 9.28 -0.25 15.87
N PHE A 111 8.56 -0.22 14.75
CA PHE A 111 8.45 0.99 13.92
C PHE A 111 7.73 2.11 14.66
N ASP A 112 8.14 3.36 14.42
CA ASP A 112 7.54 4.55 15.04
C ASP A 112 6.31 5.07 14.28
N CYS A 113 6.21 4.79 13.00
CA CYS A 113 5.06 5.12 12.15
C CYS A 113 4.97 4.16 10.95
N LEU A 114 3.81 4.14 10.29
CA LEU A 114 3.56 3.36 9.08
C LEU A 114 3.20 4.29 7.93
N GLU A 115 3.50 3.89 6.70
CA GLU A 115 3.04 4.55 5.50
C GLU A 115 2.28 3.56 4.62
N PHE A 116 1.03 3.87 4.29
CA PHE A 116 0.25 3.15 3.30
C PHE A 116 0.58 3.65 1.90
N HIS A 117 1.02 2.75 1.01
CA HIS A 117 1.36 3.13 -0.35
C HIS A 117 0.14 3.03 -1.27
N CYS A 118 -0.41 4.19 -1.64
CA CYS A 118 -1.58 4.33 -2.52
C CYS A 118 -1.26 5.19 -3.76
N ALA A 119 -0.10 4.97 -4.38
CA ALA A 119 0.41 5.74 -5.51
C ALA A 119 1.03 4.83 -6.58
N HIS A 120 1.49 5.41 -7.68
CA HIS A 120 2.39 4.82 -8.69
C HIS A 120 1.86 3.56 -9.39
N ASN A 121 0.56 3.48 -9.62
CA ASN A 121 -0.13 2.34 -10.25
C ASN A 121 0.03 1.00 -9.51
N TYR A 122 0.43 1.03 -8.23
CA TYR A 122 0.36 -0.15 -7.37
C TYR A 122 -1.10 -0.50 -7.08
N LEU A 123 -1.37 -1.68 -6.52
CA LEU A 123 -2.74 -2.17 -6.43
C LEU A 123 -3.72 -1.17 -5.79
N PRO A 124 -3.40 -0.49 -4.66
CA PRO A 124 -4.35 0.47 -4.07
C PRO A 124 -4.67 1.65 -5.00
N HIS A 125 -3.66 2.22 -5.69
CA HIS A 125 -3.88 3.26 -6.69
C HIS A 125 -4.64 2.73 -7.92
N SER A 126 -4.27 1.57 -8.43
CA SER A 126 -4.96 0.95 -9.58
C SER A 126 -6.44 0.68 -9.30
N MET A 127 -6.81 0.36 -8.06
CA MET A 127 -8.21 0.19 -7.65
C MET A 127 -8.95 1.53 -7.54
N LEU A 128 -8.25 2.61 -7.18
CA LEU A 128 -8.80 3.96 -7.03
C LEU A 128 -9.00 4.67 -8.37
N SER A 129 -8.05 4.52 -9.31
CA SER A 129 -8.06 5.23 -10.59
C SER A 129 -9.15 4.73 -11.54
N GLY A 130 -9.97 5.63 -12.06
CA GLY A 130 -10.96 5.32 -13.10
C GLY A 130 -10.34 5.01 -14.47
N GLY A 131 -9.10 5.48 -14.72
CA GLY A 131 -8.35 5.16 -15.93
C GLY A 131 -7.81 3.72 -15.95
N ILE A 132 -7.80 3.04 -14.79
CA ILE A 132 -7.29 1.67 -14.65
C ILE A 132 -8.39 0.70 -14.20
N ASN A 133 -9.20 1.09 -13.20
CA ASN A 133 -10.26 0.25 -12.65
C ASN A 133 -11.56 0.39 -13.44
N HIS A 134 -11.80 -0.55 -14.35
CA HIS A 134 -13.01 -0.61 -15.15
C HIS A 134 -14.01 -1.68 -14.64
N ARG A 135 -13.93 -2.09 -13.38
CA ARG A 135 -14.86 -3.03 -12.76
C ARG A 135 -16.28 -2.45 -12.73
N SER A 136 -17.27 -3.31 -12.82
CA SER A 136 -18.69 -2.94 -12.75
C SER A 136 -19.39 -3.39 -11.46
N ASP A 137 -18.62 -3.95 -10.52
CA ASP A 137 -19.11 -4.39 -9.21
C ASP A 137 -18.93 -3.29 -8.13
N GLU A 138 -19.11 -3.66 -6.87
CA GLU A 138 -19.02 -2.74 -5.74
C GLU A 138 -17.61 -2.15 -5.49
N TRP A 139 -16.59 -2.64 -6.20
CA TRP A 139 -15.19 -2.18 -6.11
C TRP A 139 -14.77 -1.28 -7.28
N GLY A 140 -15.70 -0.98 -8.22
CA GLY A 140 -15.42 -0.19 -9.42
C GLY A 140 -16.61 0.61 -9.93
N GLY A 141 -16.46 1.18 -11.12
CA GLY A 141 -17.45 2.09 -11.73
C GLY A 141 -17.40 3.48 -11.13
N SER A 142 -18.29 3.82 -10.19
CA SER A 142 -18.30 5.15 -9.56
C SER A 142 -17.06 5.41 -8.71
N PHE A 143 -16.71 6.69 -8.57
CA PHE A 143 -15.60 7.08 -7.67
C PHE A 143 -15.82 6.60 -6.24
N GLU A 144 -17.04 6.65 -5.74
CA GLU A 144 -17.42 6.13 -4.43
C GLU A 144 -17.07 4.64 -4.26
N ASN A 145 -17.32 3.84 -5.29
CA ASN A 145 -16.97 2.42 -5.26
C ASN A 145 -15.45 2.21 -5.35
N ARG A 146 -14.76 2.98 -6.19
CA ARG A 146 -13.30 2.86 -6.35
C ARG A 146 -12.53 3.24 -5.08
N LYS A 147 -13.05 4.19 -4.28
CA LYS A 147 -12.48 4.57 -2.97
C LYS A 147 -12.55 3.45 -1.93
N LYS A 148 -13.49 2.51 -2.03
CA LYS A 148 -13.72 1.48 -1.00
C LYS A 148 -12.47 0.67 -0.68
N PHE A 149 -11.80 0.13 -1.69
CA PHE A 149 -10.66 -0.75 -1.44
C PHE A 149 -9.54 -0.06 -0.66
N PRO A 150 -8.98 1.09 -1.10
CA PRO A 150 -7.94 1.75 -0.33
C PRO A 150 -8.42 2.24 1.05
N LEU A 151 -9.67 2.69 1.19
CA LEU A 151 -10.20 3.09 2.50
C LEU A 151 -10.34 1.91 3.47
N GLU A 152 -10.77 0.74 3.00
CA GLU A 152 -10.82 -0.48 3.82
C GLU A 152 -9.40 -0.95 4.21
N CYS A 153 -8.40 -0.81 3.33
CA CYS A 153 -7.00 -1.06 3.69
C CYS A 153 -6.54 -0.12 4.82
N ILE A 154 -6.83 1.19 4.73
CA ILE A 154 -6.50 2.18 5.77
C ILE A 154 -7.16 1.82 7.10
N LYS A 155 -8.44 1.48 7.09
CA LYS A 155 -9.18 1.03 8.31
C LYS A 155 -8.56 -0.22 8.92
N SER A 156 -8.19 -1.20 8.08
CA SER A 156 -7.54 -2.44 8.52
C SER A 156 -6.18 -2.17 9.16
N ILE A 157 -5.36 -1.29 8.56
CA ILE A 157 -4.08 -0.83 9.13
C ILE A 157 -4.32 -0.16 10.48
N ARG A 158 -5.21 0.83 10.54
CA ARG A 158 -5.49 1.62 11.74
C ARG A 158 -6.02 0.76 12.89
N ALA A 159 -6.83 -0.24 12.61
CA ALA A 159 -7.34 -1.19 13.61
C ALA A 159 -6.26 -2.08 14.25
N ASN A 160 -5.08 -2.18 13.62
CA ASN A 160 -3.98 -3.05 14.03
C ASN A 160 -2.72 -2.27 14.51
N MET A 161 -2.85 -0.98 14.78
CA MET A 161 -1.76 -0.14 15.29
C MET A 161 -2.26 0.75 16.44
N PRO A 162 -1.37 1.22 17.35
CA PRO A 162 -1.73 2.14 18.42
C PRO A 162 -2.37 3.43 17.88
N ILE A 163 -3.33 3.99 18.62
CA ILE A 163 -4.07 5.19 18.19
C ILE A 163 -3.19 6.43 18.08
N ASP A 164 -2.14 6.51 18.87
CA ASP A 164 -1.17 7.59 18.91
C ASP A 164 0.04 7.39 17.96
N MET A 165 0.10 6.25 17.27
CA MET A 165 1.12 5.98 16.25
C MET A 165 0.71 6.62 14.92
N PRO A 166 1.55 7.48 14.30
CA PRO A 166 1.20 8.15 13.06
C PRO A 166 1.05 7.18 11.88
N LEU A 167 -0.01 7.38 11.08
CA LEU A 167 -0.23 6.72 9.80
C LEU A 167 -0.07 7.72 8.66
N PHE A 168 0.95 7.49 7.83
CA PHE A 168 1.20 8.24 6.60
C PHE A 168 0.50 7.54 5.44
N MET A 169 0.16 8.30 4.40
CA MET A 169 -0.30 7.77 3.13
C MET A 169 0.46 8.43 2.00
N ARG A 170 1.11 7.61 1.15
CA ARG A 170 1.64 8.09 -0.12
C ARG A 170 0.56 8.00 -1.17
N VAL A 171 0.30 9.12 -1.87
CA VAL A 171 -0.77 9.25 -2.87
C VAL A 171 -0.29 10.14 -4.02
N ASP A 172 -0.65 9.78 -5.26
CA ASP A 172 -0.42 10.63 -6.43
C ASP A 172 -1.40 11.81 -6.42
N CYS A 173 -0.97 13.00 -6.84
CA CYS A 173 -1.84 14.17 -6.86
C CYS A 173 -2.87 14.12 -8.01
N HIS A 174 -2.60 13.38 -9.07
CA HIS A 174 -3.48 13.09 -10.20
C HIS A 174 -2.88 11.99 -11.09
N ASP A 175 -3.68 11.39 -11.95
CA ASP A 175 -3.25 10.53 -13.05
C ASP A 175 -4.00 10.84 -14.35
N ASP A 176 -4.25 12.11 -14.62
CA ASP A 176 -5.00 12.64 -15.76
C ASP A 176 -4.35 12.38 -17.13
N MET A 177 -3.16 11.78 -17.16
CA MET A 177 -2.56 11.23 -18.38
C MET A 177 -3.31 10.00 -18.90
N LEU A 178 -4.12 9.35 -18.06
CA LEU A 178 -5.00 8.24 -18.41
C LEU A 178 -6.40 8.77 -18.71
N ASP A 179 -7.03 8.28 -19.76
CA ASP A 179 -8.45 8.60 -20.02
C ASP A 179 -9.31 8.07 -18.86
N GLY A 180 -10.05 8.97 -18.20
CA GLY A 180 -10.80 8.66 -16.98
C GLY A 180 -9.94 8.49 -15.72
N GLY A 181 -8.68 8.91 -15.76
CA GLY A 181 -7.77 8.92 -14.59
C GLY A 181 -8.23 9.87 -13.48
N LEU A 182 -7.54 9.80 -12.35
CA LEU A 182 -7.84 10.62 -11.18
C LEU A 182 -7.59 12.10 -11.45
N THR A 183 -8.56 12.94 -11.11
CA THR A 183 -8.38 14.39 -11.06
C THR A 183 -7.90 14.85 -9.69
N VAL A 184 -7.36 16.06 -9.62
CA VAL A 184 -6.93 16.68 -8.35
C VAL A 184 -8.09 16.78 -7.37
N GLU A 185 -9.30 17.08 -7.86
CA GLU A 185 -10.51 17.20 -7.04
C GLU A 185 -10.90 15.85 -6.43
N GLU A 186 -10.85 14.76 -7.19
CA GLU A 186 -11.10 13.40 -6.69
C GLU A 186 -10.06 13.00 -5.65
N VAL A 187 -8.77 13.31 -5.87
CA VAL A 187 -7.71 13.04 -4.89
C VAL A 187 -7.90 13.83 -3.60
N ILE A 188 -8.28 15.11 -3.68
CA ILE A 188 -8.62 15.93 -2.50
C ILE A 188 -9.80 15.31 -1.71
N GLU A 189 -10.83 14.84 -2.39
CA GLU A 189 -11.97 14.17 -1.75
C GLU A 189 -11.54 12.86 -1.09
N PHE A 190 -10.80 12.00 -1.80
CA PHE A 190 -10.25 10.76 -1.25
C PHE A 190 -9.37 11.01 -0.01
N CYS A 191 -8.51 12.05 -0.04
CA CYS A 191 -7.66 12.40 1.10
C CYS A 191 -8.48 12.84 2.34
N LYS A 192 -9.63 13.51 2.15
CA LYS A 192 -10.54 13.83 3.26
C LYS A 192 -11.13 12.56 3.87
N ASP A 193 -11.60 11.63 3.04
CA ASP A 193 -12.11 10.34 3.51
C ASP A 193 -11.03 9.50 4.19
N ALA A 194 -9.81 9.49 3.65
CA ALA A 194 -8.66 8.82 4.23
C ALA A 194 -8.31 9.38 5.63
N LYS A 195 -8.38 10.70 5.80
CA LYS A 195 -8.22 11.36 7.10
C LYS A 195 -9.26 10.86 8.11
N GLU A 196 -10.54 10.80 7.73
CA GLU A 196 -11.60 10.27 8.60
C GLU A 196 -11.39 8.78 8.95
N CYS A 197 -10.71 8.03 8.08
CA CYS A 197 -10.29 6.65 8.34
C CYS A 197 -9.01 6.54 9.19
N GLY A 198 -8.35 7.67 9.52
CA GLY A 198 -7.22 7.72 10.44
C GLY A 198 -5.85 7.95 9.82
N VAL A 199 -5.76 8.46 8.60
CA VAL A 199 -4.49 8.97 8.03
C VAL A 199 -4.15 10.32 8.68
N ASP A 200 -2.91 10.46 9.16
CA ASP A 200 -2.42 11.65 9.85
C ASP A 200 -1.59 12.56 8.93
N VAL A 201 -0.85 11.96 7.99
CA VAL A 201 0.10 12.69 7.12
C VAL A 201 -0.02 12.22 5.67
N LEU A 202 -0.04 13.17 4.75
CA LEU A 202 -0.02 12.92 3.31
C LEU A 202 1.40 13.11 2.76
N ASN A 203 1.89 12.14 2.01
CA ASN A 203 3.10 12.18 1.22
C ASN A 203 2.68 12.22 -0.26
N ILE A 204 2.63 13.42 -0.81
CA ILE A 204 2.16 13.64 -2.18
C ILE A 204 3.28 13.33 -3.19
N SER A 205 2.91 12.60 -4.24
CA SER A 205 3.82 12.20 -5.31
C SER A 205 3.38 12.76 -6.66
#